data_a61716fbef0a597ed61a96c261aa9444
#
_entry.id   a61716fbef0a597ed61a96c261aa9444
#
_cell.length_a   1.000
_cell.length_b   1.000
_cell.length_c   1.000
_cell.angle_alpha   90.00
_cell.angle_beta   90.00
_cell.angle_gamma   90.00
#
_symmetry.space_group_name_H-M   'P 1'
#
loop_
_entity.id
_entity.type
_entity.pdbx_description
1 polymer ?
#
loop_
_entity_poly.entity_id
_entity_poly.type
_entity_poly.pdbx_seq_one_letter_code
_entity_poly.pdbx_strand_id
1 'polypeptide(L)'
;ILKRSEEVSTISKKGLKKAKDSIVKLVENDRFSLDNNEYAQEYYFEHNLKALQTKVKEDLMAFNADKKGNKYVSYEQIGENPFLINSVKILNHRWIIANFSDGKVWGEVLIKYFHNTDKPTDFETVETLIYQETLN
;
A
#
# COMPACT_ATOMS: atom_id res chain seq x y z
N ILE A 1 37.58 7.75 22.47
CA ILE A 1 36.23 7.64 22.19
C ILE A 1 35.43 6.95 23.21
N LEU A 2 35.81 5.77 23.49
CA LEU A 2 35.04 5.05 24.37
C LEU A 2 34.92 5.71 25.62
N LYS A 3 35.72 6.51 25.85
CA LYS A 3 35.58 6.96 27.01
C LYS A 3 34.91 8.11 27.13
N ARG A 4 35.13 9.05 26.53
CA ARG A 4 34.50 10.24 26.63
C ARG A 4 33.20 10.09 27.11
N SER A 5 33.03 9.45 27.31
CA SER A 5 32.78 8.44 27.58
C SER A 5 31.76 8.11 28.56
N GLU A 6 31.98 8.15 29.66
CA GLU A 6 31.00 7.71 30.49
C GLU A 6 29.88 8.64 30.59
N GLU A 7 30.04 9.92 30.51
CA GLU A 7 28.99 10.81 30.55
C GLU A 7 28.29 10.77 29.24
N VAL A 8 29.01 10.80 28.19
CA VAL A 8 28.42 10.73 26.86
C VAL A 8 27.72 9.40 26.74
N SER A 9 28.24 8.38 27.38
CA SER A 9 27.65 7.08 27.34
C SER A 9 26.26 7.04 27.99
N THR A 10 26.06 7.78 29.05
CA THR A 10 24.77 7.81 29.70
C THR A 10 23.75 8.53 28.83
N ILE A 11 24.14 9.63 28.21
CA ILE A 11 23.27 10.36 27.32
C ILE A 11 22.94 9.51 26.10
N SER A 12 23.94 8.80 25.57
CA SER A 12 23.78 7.96 24.41
C SER A 12 22.82 6.80 24.68
N LYS A 13 22.83 6.27 25.87
CA LYS A 13 21.95 5.16 26.20
C LYS A 13 20.50 5.64 26.17
N LYS A 14 20.23 6.83 26.65
CA LYS A 14 18.86 7.38 26.63
C LYS A 14 18.47 7.68 25.19
N GLY A 15 19.37 8.25 24.42
CA GLY A 15 19.12 8.54 23.01
C GLY A 15 18.90 7.27 22.21
N LEU A 16 19.68 6.25 22.49
CA LEU A 16 19.56 4.98 21.79
C LEU A 16 18.23 4.31 22.12
N LYS A 17 17.81 4.40 23.36
CA LYS A 17 16.53 3.80 23.74
C LYS A 17 15.38 4.50 23.02
N LYS A 18 15.41 5.84 22.95
CA LYS A 18 14.37 6.58 22.26
C LYS A 18 14.39 6.24 20.76
N ALA A 19 15.57 6.10 20.18
CA ALA A 19 15.68 5.75 18.78
C ALA A 19 15.14 4.35 18.51
N LYS A 20 15.40 3.39 19.40
CA LYS A 20 14.89 2.05 19.26
C LYS A 20 13.37 2.04 19.40
N ASP A 21 12.83 2.80 20.36
CA ASP A 21 11.40 2.88 20.55
C ASP A 21 10.72 3.51 19.32
N SER A 22 11.36 4.52 18.72
CA SER A 22 10.84 5.16 17.53
C SER A 22 10.87 4.20 16.33
N ILE A 23 11.94 3.43 16.21
CA ILE A 23 12.06 2.45 15.12
C ILE A 23 11.00 1.38 15.29
N VAL A 24 10.77 0.89 16.50
CA VAL A 24 9.73 -0.12 16.74
C VAL A 24 8.36 0.44 16.36
N LYS A 25 8.07 1.69 16.73
CA LYS A 25 6.80 2.30 16.37
C LYS A 25 6.66 2.46 14.85
N LEU A 26 7.73 2.87 14.18
CA LEU A 26 7.69 3.03 12.73
C LEU A 26 7.46 1.68 12.05
N VAL A 27 8.11 0.63 12.52
CA VAL A 27 7.92 -0.70 11.96
C VAL A 27 6.49 -1.19 12.21
N GLU A 28 5.95 -0.96 13.41
CA GLU A 28 4.58 -1.36 13.70
C GLU A 28 3.59 -0.59 12.83
N ASN A 29 3.77 0.72 12.70
CA ASN A 29 2.88 1.53 11.87
C ASN A 29 2.99 1.17 10.40
N ASP A 30 4.17 0.66 9.98
CA ASP A 30 4.41 0.33 8.61
C ASP A 30 4.23 -1.16 8.32
N ARG A 31 3.65 -1.88 9.25
CA ARG A 31 3.38 -3.31 9.07
C ARG A 31 2.41 -3.56 7.92
N PHE A 32 1.61 -2.55 7.59
CA PHE A 32 0.70 -2.65 6.45
C PHE A 32 1.45 -2.27 5.17
N SER A 33 2.56 -2.91 4.97
CA SER A 33 3.40 -2.75 3.80
C SER A 33 4.05 -4.10 3.59
N LEU A 34 4.07 -4.58 2.37
CA LEU A 34 4.63 -5.88 2.07
C LEU A 34 6.11 -5.96 2.46
N ASP A 35 6.83 -4.86 2.31
CA ASP A 35 8.26 -4.83 2.63
C ASP A 35 8.55 -5.00 4.12
N ASN A 36 7.58 -4.70 4.98
CA ASN A 36 7.78 -4.74 6.43
C ASN A 36 6.92 -5.78 7.13
N ASN A 37 6.21 -6.61 6.40
CA ASN A 37 5.35 -7.62 6.97
C ASN A 37 6.02 -9.00 6.84
N GLU A 38 6.59 -9.48 7.93
CA GLU A 38 7.30 -10.74 7.92
C GLU A 38 6.45 -11.94 7.53
N TYR A 39 5.20 -11.96 7.93
CA TYR A 39 4.30 -13.06 7.58
C TYR A 39 4.01 -13.07 6.08
N ALA A 40 3.79 -11.90 5.52
CA ALA A 40 3.55 -11.78 4.09
C ALA A 40 4.80 -12.13 3.29
N GLN A 41 5.96 -11.73 3.77
CA GLN A 41 7.22 -12.06 3.13
C GLN A 41 7.47 -13.57 3.17
N GLU A 42 7.12 -14.23 4.26
CA GLU A 42 7.28 -15.65 4.38
C GLU A 42 6.35 -16.37 3.39
N TYR A 43 5.15 -15.85 3.20
CA TYR A 43 4.20 -16.38 2.22
C TYR A 43 4.80 -16.33 0.81
N TYR A 44 5.58 -15.28 0.53
CA TYR A 44 6.20 -15.09 -0.78
C TYR A 44 7.71 -15.37 -0.77
N PHE A 45 8.17 -16.28 0.11
CA PHE A 45 9.61 -16.43 0.32
C PHE A 45 10.41 -16.79 -0.94
N GLU A 46 9.79 -17.43 -1.92
CA GLU A 46 10.46 -17.78 -3.16
C GLU A 46 10.33 -16.72 -4.23
N HIS A 47 9.69 -15.59 -3.95
CA HIS A 47 9.43 -14.56 -4.93
C HIS A 47 10.31 -13.33 -4.72
N ASN A 48 10.63 -12.66 -5.80
CA ASN A 48 11.25 -11.35 -5.72
C ASN A 48 10.15 -10.36 -5.37
N LEU A 49 10.15 -9.85 -4.16
CA LEU A 49 9.07 -8.98 -3.67
C LEU A 49 8.90 -7.71 -4.51
N LYS A 50 10.00 -7.13 -4.96
CA LYS A 50 9.90 -5.90 -5.75
C LYS A 50 9.21 -6.18 -7.09
N ALA A 51 9.61 -7.24 -7.76
CA ALA A 51 9.01 -7.62 -9.03
C ALA A 51 7.55 -8.01 -8.86
N LEU A 52 7.24 -8.71 -7.77
CA LEU A 52 5.89 -9.14 -7.48
C LEU A 52 4.98 -7.92 -7.24
N GLN A 53 5.44 -6.96 -6.46
CA GLN A 53 4.67 -5.74 -6.20
C GLN A 53 4.44 -4.96 -7.48
N THR A 54 5.45 -4.84 -8.33
CA THR A 54 5.33 -4.15 -9.59
C THR A 54 4.29 -4.83 -10.48
N LYS A 55 4.34 -6.16 -10.55
CA LYS A 55 3.39 -6.92 -11.35
C LYS A 55 1.96 -6.72 -10.85
N VAL A 56 1.74 -6.81 -9.56
CA VAL A 56 0.40 -6.66 -8.98
C VAL A 56 -0.15 -5.26 -9.25
N LYS A 57 0.67 -4.24 -9.07
CA LYS A 57 0.26 -2.86 -9.32
C LYS A 57 -0.06 -2.64 -10.80
N GLU A 58 0.80 -3.14 -11.68
CA GLU A 58 0.58 -2.99 -13.11
C GLU A 58 -0.66 -3.75 -13.57
N ASP A 59 -0.88 -4.94 -13.03
CA ASP A 59 -2.06 -5.73 -13.39
C ASP A 59 -3.35 -4.98 -13.00
N LEU A 60 -3.36 -4.32 -11.85
CA LEU A 60 -4.53 -3.56 -11.42
C LEU A 60 -4.70 -2.28 -12.24
N MET A 61 -3.61 -1.56 -12.48
CA MET A 61 -3.65 -0.31 -13.24
C MET A 61 -4.00 -0.53 -14.71
N ALA A 62 -3.75 -1.72 -15.23
CA ALA A 62 -4.08 -2.05 -16.61
C ALA A 62 -5.58 -1.90 -16.89
N PHE A 63 -6.43 -2.08 -15.89
CA PHE A 63 -7.87 -1.94 -16.06
C PHE A 63 -8.31 -0.48 -16.22
N ASN A 64 -7.41 0.47 -16.01
CA ASN A 64 -7.69 1.87 -16.28
C ASN A 64 -7.88 2.13 -17.79
N ALA A 65 -7.43 1.21 -18.64
CA ALA A 65 -7.54 1.39 -20.08
C ALA A 65 -8.97 1.16 -20.61
N ASP A 66 -9.85 0.61 -19.78
CA ASP A 66 -11.23 0.39 -20.19
C ASP A 66 -11.94 1.74 -20.30
N LYS A 67 -12.77 1.90 -21.32
CA LYS A 67 -13.49 3.14 -21.53
C LYS A 67 -14.41 3.51 -20.39
N LYS A 68 -14.88 2.53 -19.65
CA LYS A 68 -15.77 2.75 -18.50
C LYS A 68 -14.98 2.97 -17.22
N GLY A 69 -13.67 2.99 -17.30
CA GLY A 69 -12.80 3.16 -16.15
C GLY A 69 -12.40 1.83 -15.54
N ASN A 70 -11.74 1.89 -14.41
CA ASN A 70 -11.25 0.69 -13.76
C ASN A 70 -12.41 -0.06 -13.08
N LYS A 71 -12.67 -1.28 -13.53
CA LYS A 71 -13.82 -2.05 -13.02
C LYS A 71 -13.74 -2.36 -11.53
N TYR A 72 -12.55 -2.32 -10.95
CA TYR A 72 -12.38 -2.63 -9.54
C TYR A 72 -12.74 -1.48 -8.62
N VAL A 73 -12.97 -0.29 -9.16
CA VAL A 73 -13.48 0.83 -8.39
C VAL A 73 -14.92 0.55 -7.94
N SER A 74 -15.68 -0.18 -8.74
CA SER A 74 -17.06 -0.58 -8.41
C SER A 74 -18.03 0.59 -8.21
N TYR A 75 -17.79 1.69 -8.86
CA TYR A 75 -18.75 2.80 -8.95
C TYR A 75 -18.95 3.15 -10.41
N GLU A 76 -20.18 3.47 -10.76
CA GLU A 76 -20.46 3.89 -12.10
C GLU A 76 -20.00 5.31 -12.30
N GLN A 77 -19.66 5.66 -13.50
CA GLN A 77 -19.24 7.00 -13.85
C GLN A 77 -20.31 8.02 -13.46
N ILE A 78 -19.90 9.03 -12.72
CA ILE A 78 -20.83 10.06 -12.26
C ILE A 78 -20.77 11.28 -13.18
N GLY A 79 -19.61 11.68 -13.59
CA GLY A 79 -19.42 12.87 -14.40
C GLY A 79 -19.00 12.55 -15.82
N GLU A 80 -18.25 13.42 -16.43
CA GLU A 80 -17.83 13.25 -17.81
C GLU A 80 -16.70 12.25 -17.99
N ASN A 81 -15.96 11.97 -16.94
CA ASN A 81 -14.80 11.10 -17.01
C ASN A 81 -15.00 9.85 -16.18
N PRO A 82 -14.37 8.74 -16.59
CA PRO A 82 -14.46 7.51 -15.83
C PRO A 82 -13.55 7.56 -14.61
N PHE A 83 -13.80 6.69 -13.65
CA PHE A 83 -12.93 6.58 -12.49
C PHE A 83 -11.70 5.75 -12.83
N LEU A 84 -10.54 6.30 -12.55
CA LEU A 84 -9.27 5.62 -12.77
C LEU A 84 -8.53 5.49 -11.45
N ILE A 85 -7.84 4.39 -11.27
CA ILE A 85 -6.99 4.21 -10.10
C ILE A 85 -5.71 5.00 -10.32
N ASN A 86 -5.35 5.83 -9.35
CA ASN A 86 -4.18 6.69 -9.45
C ASN A 86 -2.98 6.18 -8.66
N SER A 87 -3.22 5.53 -7.54
CA SER A 87 -2.13 4.95 -6.76
C SER A 87 -2.60 3.68 -6.05
N VAL A 88 -1.66 2.79 -5.81
CA VAL A 88 -1.93 1.47 -5.27
C VAL A 88 -0.91 1.19 -4.18
N LYS A 89 -1.38 0.75 -3.03
CA LYS A 89 -0.49 0.29 -1.97
C LYS A 89 -0.83 -1.15 -1.62
N ILE A 90 0.15 -2.03 -1.69
CA ILE A 90 -0.01 -3.41 -1.32
C ILE A 90 0.26 -3.51 0.17
N LEU A 91 -0.75 -3.85 0.94
CA LEU A 91 -0.66 -3.86 2.39
C LEU A 91 -0.02 -5.15 2.92
N ASN A 92 -0.29 -6.26 2.26
CA ASN A 92 0.27 -7.55 2.62
C ASN A 92 0.04 -8.54 1.47
N HIS A 93 0.07 -9.82 1.75
CA HIS A 93 -0.09 -10.84 0.73
C HIS A 93 -1.53 -11.04 0.26
N ARG A 94 -2.48 -10.28 0.82
CA ARG A 94 -3.89 -10.42 0.47
C ARG A 94 -4.61 -9.10 0.20
N TRP A 95 -4.13 -8.00 0.78
CA TRP A 95 -4.87 -6.75 0.77
C TRP A 95 -4.15 -5.64 0.03
N ILE A 96 -4.92 -4.90 -0.74
CA ILE A 96 -4.46 -3.71 -1.43
C ILE A 96 -5.41 -2.58 -1.10
N ILE A 97 -4.88 -1.38 -0.91
CA ILE A 97 -5.71 -0.18 -0.89
C ILE A 97 -5.28 0.68 -2.08
N ALA A 98 -6.24 1.23 -2.80
CA ALA A 98 -5.95 2.06 -3.96
C ALA A 98 -6.82 3.31 -3.91
N ASN A 99 -6.31 4.42 -4.42
CA ASN A 99 -7.15 5.59 -4.55
C ASN A 99 -7.53 5.78 -6.00
N PHE A 100 -8.67 6.40 -6.23
CA PHE A 100 -9.19 6.63 -7.55
C PHE A 100 -9.83 8.01 -7.64
N SER A 101 -9.95 8.50 -8.83
CA SER A 101 -10.69 9.75 -9.06
C SER A 101 -11.12 9.83 -10.51
N ASP A 102 -12.05 10.75 -10.77
CA ASP A 102 -12.44 11.09 -12.14
C ASP A 102 -11.99 12.52 -12.46
N GLY A 103 -11.20 13.14 -11.58
CA GLY A 103 -10.77 14.52 -11.74
C GLY A 103 -11.56 15.50 -10.90
N LYS A 104 -12.72 15.11 -10.38
CA LYS A 104 -13.53 15.98 -9.53
C LYS A 104 -13.87 15.32 -8.22
N VAL A 105 -14.13 14.04 -8.25
CA VAL A 105 -14.51 13.27 -7.07
C VAL A 105 -13.44 12.19 -6.89
N TRP A 106 -13.11 11.86 -5.68
CA TRP A 106 -12.09 10.87 -5.41
C TRP A 106 -12.56 9.90 -4.31
N GLY A 107 -11.88 8.81 -4.21
CA GLY A 107 -12.20 7.83 -3.20
C GLY A 107 -11.11 6.80 -3.04
N GLU A 108 -11.41 5.80 -2.24
CA GLU A 108 -10.49 4.71 -1.98
C GLU A 108 -11.23 3.38 -2.09
N VAL A 109 -10.51 2.36 -2.53
CA VAL A 109 -11.08 1.03 -2.69
C VAL A 109 -10.18 0.03 -2.00
N LEU A 110 -10.79 -0.88 -1.24
CA LEU A 110 -10.09 -1.97 -0.59
C LEU A 110 -10.29 -3.22 -1.43
N ILE A 111 -9.22 -3.84 -1.83
CA ILE A 111 -9.23 -4.96 -2.77
C ILE A 111 -8.48 -6.15 -2.18
N LYS A 112 -9.04 -7.33 -2.31
CA LYS A 112 -8.35 -8.56 -2.04
C LYS A 112 -7.65 -8.97 -3.32
N TYR A 113 -6.47 -9.53 -3.23
CA TYR A 113 -5.79 -10.00 -4.42
C TYR A 113 -5.17 -11.37 -4.21
N PHE A 114 -4.93 -12.05 -5.31
CA PHE A 114 -4.19 -13.31 -5.31
C PHE A 114 -3.17 -13.23 -6.43
N HIS A 115 -1.90 -13.33 -6.05
CA HIS A 115 -0.82 -13.29 -7.02
C HIS A 115 -0.72 -14.61 -7.77
N ASN A 116 -0.55 -14.53 -9.08
CA ASN A 116 -0.33 -15.69 -9.92
C ASN A 116 1.03 -15.55 -10.60
N THR A 117 1.74 -16.65 -10.73
CA THR A 117 3.07 -16.61 -11.34
C THR A 117 3.00 -16.48 -12.86
N ASP A 118 2.07 -17.18 -13.47
CA ASP A 118 2.01 -17.30 -14.93
C ASP A 118 0.77 -16.71 -15.58
N LYS A 119 0.01 -15.93 -14.85
CA LYS A 119 -1.16 -15.26 -15.38
C LYS A 119 -1.39 -13.97 -14.58
N PRO A 120 -2.28 -13.08 -15.04
CA PRO A 120 -2.54 -11.85 -14.33
C PRO A 120 -3.06 -12.06 -12.91
N THR A 121 -2.80 -11.12 -12.04
CA THR A 121 -3.25 -11.15 -10.65
C THR A 121 -4.78 -11.15 -10.59
N ASP A 122 -5.33 -11.93 -9.68
CA ASP A 122 -6.78 -11.94 -9.46
C ASP A 122 -7.10 -10.88 -8.41
N PHE A 123 -8.18 -10.15 -8.63
CA PHE A 123 -8.62 -9.09 -7.72
C PHE A 123 -10.09 -9.23 -7.39
N GLU A 124 -10.45 -8.83 -6.18
CA GLU A 124 -11.85 -8.79 -5.76
C GLU A 124 -12.05 -7.54 -4.91
N THR A 125 -12.92 -6.64 -5.33
CA THR A 125 -13.23 -5.43 -4.57
C THR A 125 -14.06 -5.79 -3.34
N VAL A 126 -13.62 -5.36 -2.19
CA VAL A 126 -14.31 -5.62 -0.94
C VAL A 126 -15.17 -4.43 -0.53
N GLU A 127 -14.63 -3.23 -0.62
CA GLU A 127 -15.36 -2.04 -0.23
C GLU A 127 -14.82 -0.84 -0.99
N THR A 128 -15.66 0.09 -1.35
CA THR A 128 -15.28 1.31 -2.02
C THR A 128 -15.91 2.49 -1.29
N LEU A 129 -15.11 3.49 -0.98
CA LEU A 129 -15.59 4.71 -0.37
C LEU A 129 -15.30 5.86 -1.31
N ILE A 130 -16.29 6.71 -1.50
CA ILE A 130 -16.13 7.87 -2.34
C ILE A 130 -16.21 9.11 -1.46
N TYR A 131 -15.32 10.05 -1.66
CA TYR A 131 -15.27 11.27 -0.88
C TYR A 131 -15.67 12.45 -1.76
N GLN A 132 -16.61 13.23 -1.28
CA GLN A 132 -17.04 14.37 -2.07
C GLN A 132 -16.04 15.46 -1.80
N GLU A 133 -15.85 16.28 -2.83
CA GLU A 133 -14.91 17.24 -2.66
C GLU A 133 -15.50 18.32 -2.00
N THR A 134 -15.61 18.60 -1.32
CA THR A 134 -16.13 19.50 -0.75
C THR A 134 -15.89 20.07 0.16
N LEU A 135 -15.73 20.03 0.50
CA LEU A 135 -15.50 20.46 1.38
C LEU A 135 -15.36 21.57 1.38
N ASN A 136 -15.54 21.90 0.91
CA ASN A 136 -15.50 22.97 0.95
C ASN A 136 -15.94 23.48 1.27
#